data_0a4dc9068564231e5f23869fc5568b4b
#
_entry.id   0a4dc9068564231e5f23869fc5568b4b
#
_cell.length_a   1.000
_cell.length_b   1.000
_cell.length_c   1.000
_cell.angle_alpha   90.00
_cell.angle_beta   90.00
_cell.angle_gamma   90.00
#
_symmetry.space_group_name_H-M   'P 1'
#
loop_
_entity.id
_entity.type
_entity.pdbx_description
1 polymer ?
#
loop_
_entity_poly.entity_id
_entity_poly.type
_entity_poly.pdbx_seq_one_letter_code
_entity_poly.pdbx_strand_id
1 'polypeptide(L)'
;MPVTVTRDLPYTTPVNGRRQLLDVYRPDLDGPVSAALLWHGSGTDEKDTLAALAEEAAGNGLLVLVPDWNPAAPDRGRSHLLASLDWLRDRAGRLGGDPDRTVLAGWSAGAGAAVGVALRAGSDHWRPCAVVGVAGRYDVAARSTGTVPLADAEDLPASPTPVHLVHGTGDTDVPGHHSRRLLDALRDQGRPASLTEPATDHAGVVMAEYDPVLGRCRRSRAEHAVRAGQQTARILAQAAASGC
;
A
#
# COMPACT_ATOMS: atom_id res chain seq x y z
N MET A 1 18.83 -7.72 -4.84
CA MET A 1 19.14 -7.78 -6.29
C MET A 1 19.10 -6.38 -6.89
N PRO A 2 19.64 -6.13 -8.12
CA PRO A 2 19.53 -4.85 -8.80
C PRO A 2 18.06 -4.48 -9.07
N VAL A 3 17.77 -3.17 -9.04
CA VAL A 3 16.42 -2.64 -9.28
C VAL A 3 16.52 -1.51 -10.30
N THR A 4 15.72 -1.57 -11.35
CA THR A 4 15.56 -0.48 -12.32
C THR A 4 14.37 0.37 -11.92
N VAL A 5 14.54 1.70 -11.87
CA VAL A 5 13.49 2.64 -11.50
C VAL A 5 13.10 3.50 -12.70
N THR A 6 11.83 3.45 -13.10
CA THR A 6 11.24 4.36 -14.08
C THR A 6 10.34 5.33 -13.34
N ARG A 7 10.64 6.63 -13.46
CA ARG A 7 9.94 7.69 -12.72
C ARG A 7 8.93 8.42 -13.58
N ASP A 8 7.95 8.99 -12.91
CA ASP A 8 7.03 9.99 -13.45
C ASP A 8 6.22 9.52 -14.67
N LEU A 9 5.81 8.23 -14.67
CA LEU A 9 4.91 7.73 -15.70
C LEU A 9 3.49 8.24 -15.46
N PRO A 10 2.84 8.87 -16.47
CA PRO A 10 1.48 9.33 -16.31
C PRO A 10 0.49 8.16 -16.31
N TYR A 11 -0.41 8.15 -15.32
CA TYR A 11 -1.42 7.10 -15.19
C TYR A 11 -2.86 7.62 -15.26
N THR A 12 -3.08 8.96 -15.21
CA THR A 12 -4.41 9.55 -15.40
C THR A 12 -4.46 10.38 -16.68
N THR A 13 -5.67 10.60 -17.20
CA THR A 13 -5.91 11.66 -18.19
C THR A 13 -5.75 13.02 -17.53
N PRO A 14 -5.30 14.05 -18.26
CA PRO A 14 -5.15 15.37 -17.69
C PRO A 14 -6.50 15.96 -17.22
N VAL A 15 -6.54 16.41 -15.99
CA VAL A 15 -7.63 17.23 -15.46
C VAL A 15 -7.04 18.61 -15.15
N ASN A 16 -7.56 19.66 -15.74
CA ASN A 16 -7.01 21.03 -15.62
C ASN A 16 -5.50 21.10 -15.95
N GLY A 17 -5.06 20.34 -16.94
CA GLY A 17 -3.66 20.29 -17.38
C GLY A 17 -2.70 19.50 -16.47
N ARG A 18 -3.16 18.96 -15.34
CA ARG A 18 -2.35 18.10 -14.44
C ARG A 18 -2.69 16.64 -14.66
N ARG A 19 -1.64 15.81 -14.69
CA ARG A 19 -1.73 14.34 -14.66
C ARG A 19 -1.18 13.85 -13.35
N GLN A 20 -1.74 12.78 -12.84
CA GLN A 20 -1.11 12.04 -11.76
C GLN A 20 -0.04 11.11 -12.32
N LEU A 21 1.07 11.01 -11.61
CA LEU A 21 2.28 10.29 -12.01
C LEU A 21 2.51 9.10 -11.07
N LEU A 22 3.18 8.09 -11.56
CA LEU A 22 3.64 6.97 -10.74
C LEU A 22 5.09 6.62 -11.05
N ASP A 23 5.76 6.03 -10.06
CA ASP A 23 7.07 5.42 -10.23
C ASP A 23 6.94 3.90 -10.27
N VAL A 24 7.77 3.27 -11.10
CA VAL A 24 7.85 1.81 -11.25
C VAL A 24 9.25 1.35 -10.82
N TYR A 25 9.28 0.40 -9.89
CA TYR A 25 10.49 -0.25 -9.40
C TYR A 25 10.47 -1.70 -9.87
N ARG A 26 11.34 -2.04 -10.80
CA ARG A 26 11.40 -3.36 -11.43
C ARG A 26 12.64 -4.13 -10.96
N PRO A 27 12.48 -5.37 -10.43
CA PRO A 27 13.62 -6.23 -10.14
C PRO A 27 14.29 -6.70 -11.43
N ASP A 28 15.58 -6.91 -11.37
CA ASP A 28 16.34 -7.53 -12.49
C ASP A 28 16.17 -9.06 -12.41
N LEU A 29 15.04 -9.53 -12.90
CA LEU A 29 14.64 -10.93 -12.95
C LEU A 29 14.07 -11.28 -14.32
N ASP A 30 14.31 -12.50 -14.76
CA ASP A 30 13.70 -13.07 -15.95
C ASP A 30 12.26 -13.56 -15.66
N GLY A 31 11.37 -13.31 -16.60
CA GLY A 31 9.96 -13.73 -16.53
C GLY A 31 9.06 -12.83 -15.69
N PRO A 32 7.74 -13.15 -15.65
CA PRO A 32 6.78 -12.38 -14.90
C PRO A 32 6.96 -12.56 -13.39
N VAL A 33 6.97 -11.44 -12.66
CA VAL A 33 7.03 -11.39 -11.18
C VAL A 33 5.69 -10.90 -10.61
N SER A 34 5.41 -11.22 -9.36
CA SER A 34 4.24 -10.64 -8.67
C SER A 34 4.35 -9.12 -8.61
N ALA A 35 3.21 -8.43 -8.75
CA ALA A 35 3.14 -6.98 -8.69
C ALA A 35 2.69 -6.50 -7.31
N ALA A 36 3.10 -5.28 -6.92
CA ALA A 36 2.58 -4.57 -5.78
C ALA A 36 2.20 -3.14 -6.17
N LEU A 37 0.98 -2.72 -5.82
CA LEU A 37 0.55 -1.33 -5.88
C LEU A 37 0.59 -0.76 -4.48
N LEU A 38 1.41 0.28 -4.26
CA LEU A 38 1.68 0.82 -2.93
C LEU A 38 1.24 2.29 -2.84
N TRP A 39 0.17 2.56 -2.10
CA TRP A 39 -0.40 3.89 -1.91
C TRP A 39 0.19 4.62 -0.71
N HIS A 40 0.63 5.87 -0.90
CA HIS A 40 1.17 6.73 0.16
C HIS A 40 0.09 7.26 1.11
N GLY A 41 0.48 8.05 2.10
CA GLY A 41 -0.37 8.63 3.13
C GLY A 41 -1.23 9.81 2.65
N SER A 42 -1.65 10.66 3.60
CA SER A 42 -2.58 11.78 3.34
C SER A 42 -1.93 13.04 2.74
N GLY A 43 -0.61 13.07 2.54
CA GLY A 43 0.06 14.15 1.83
C GLY A 43 -0.27 14.13 0.34
N THR A 44 -0.27 15.30 -0.29
CA THR A 44 -0.58 15.44 -1.71
C THR A 44 0.67 15.14 -2.56
N ASP A 45 0.54 14.19 -3.49
CA ASP A 45 1.61 13.82 -4.44
C ASP A 45 2.94 13.49 -3.72
N GLU A 46 2.88 12.54 -2.76
CA GLU A 46 4.02 12.15 -1.90
C GLU A 46 4.53 10.72 -2.15
N LYS A 47 4.48 10.24 -3.41
CA LYS A 47 4.99 8.90 -3.77
C LYS A 47 6.45 8.67 -3.36
N ASP A 48 7.27 9.72 -3.36
CA ASP A 48 8.68 9.66 -2.99
C ASP A 48 8.92 9.30 -1.52
N THR A 49 7.96 9.52 -0.62
CA THR A 49 8.00 9.03 0.76
C THR A 49 8.17 7.50 0.82
N LEU A 50 7.60 6.79 -0.14
CA LEU A 50 7.64 5.32 -0.19
C LEU A 50 8.78 4.76 -1.06
N ALA A 51 9.62 5.63 -1.66
CA ALA A 51 10.68 5.20 -2.58
C ALA A 51 11.64 4.17 -1.97
N ALA A 52 12.05 4.37 -0.70
CA ALA A 52 12.96 3.45 -0.03
C ALA A 52 12.34 2.07 0.21
N LEU A 53 11.07 2.03 0.64
CA LEU A 53 10.33 0.78 0.80
C LEU A 53 10.10 0.08 -0.55
N ALA A 54 9.78 0.84 -1.60
CA ALA A 54 9.56 0.30 -2.94
C ALA A 54 10.84 -0.31 -3.54
N GLU A 55 11.99 0.37 -3.37
CA GLU A 55 13.30 -0.17 -3.76
C GLU A 55 13.61 -1.49 -3.05
N GLU A 56 13.39 -1.54 -1.72
CA GLU A 56 13.63 -2.75 -0.92
C GLU A 56 12.68 -3.89 -1.31
N ALA A 57 11.38 -3.60 -1.51
CA ALA A 57 10.39 -4.59 -1.93
C ALA A 57 10.69 -5.12 -3.35
N ALA A 58 11.11 -4.26 -4.27
CA ALA A 58 11.57 -4.68 -5.58
C ALA A 58 12.87 -5.50 -5.50
N GLY A 59 13.79 -5.14 -4.60
CA GLY A 59 14.96 -5.95 -4.27
C GLY A 59 14.62 -7.36 -3.74
N ASN A 60 13.41 -7.55 -3.21
CA ASN A 60 12.85 -8.84 -2.79
C ASN A 60 12.01 -9.55 -3.89
N GLY A 61 12.06 -9.07 -5.13
CA GLY A 61 11.50 -9.75 -6.29
C GLY A 61 10.10 -9.30 -6.72
N LEU A 62 9.63 -8.14 -6.29
CA LEU A 62 8.34 -7.58 -6.70
C LEU A 62 8.49 -6.51 -7.78
N LEU A 63 7.57 -6.45 -8.73
CA LEU A 63 7.32 -5.25 -9.52
C LEU A 63 6.49 -4.30 -8.66
N VAL A 64 7.07 -3.16 -8.21
CA VAL A 64 6.38 -2.22 -7.33
C VAL A 64 6.00 -0.94 -8.07
N LEU A 65 4.73 -0.55 -7.96
CA LEU A 65 4.18 0.68 -8.50
C LEU A 65 3.79 1.61 -7.35
N VAL A 66 4.28 2.84 -7.39
CA VAL A 66 3.99 3.86 -6.36
C VAL A 66 3.37 5.08 -7.05
N PRO A 67 2.05 5.22 -7.06
CA PRO A 67 1.39 6.38 -7.64
C PRO A 67 1.37 7.56 -6.67
N ASP A 68 1.48 8.77 -7.21
CA ASP A 68 0.98 9.97 -6.55
C ASP A 68 -0.55 9.93 -6.51
N TRP A 69 -1.14 10.49 -5.48
CA TRP A 69 -2.57 10.77 -5.43
C TRP A 69 -2.84 12.00 -4.57
N ASN A 70 -3.95 12.68 -4.81
CA ASN A 70 -4.26 13.93 -4.14
C ASN A 70 -5.48 13.78 -3.21
N PRO A 71 -5.28 13.66 -1.89
CA PRO A 71 -6.37 13.59 -0.92
C PRO A 71 -7.19 14.89 -0.80
N ALA A 72 -6.68 16.01 -1.32
CA ALA A 72 -7.39 17.29 -1.38
C ALA A 72 -8.26 17.46 -2.66
N ALA A 73 -8.25 16.47 -3.57
CA ALA A 73 -9.15 16.47 -4.71
C ALA A 73 -10.63 16.42 -4.25
N PRO A 74 -11.61 16.91 -5.06
CA PRO A 74 -13.03 16.97 -4.69
C PRO A 74 -13.61 15.63 -4.24
N ASP A 75 -13.16 14.52 -4.82
CA ASP A 75 -13.54 13.15 -4.46
C ASP A 75 -12.60 12.52 -3.42
N ARG A 76 -11.78 13.35 -2.76
CA ARG A 76 -10.79 12.97 -1.75
C ARG A 76 -9.73 11.99 -2.28
N GLY A 77 -9.44 12.03 -3.59
CA GLY A 77 -8.43 11.22 -4.26
C GLY A 77 -8.90 9.85 -4.72
N ARG A 78 -10.20 9.54 -4.59
CA ARG A 78 -10.76 8.24 -4.98
C ARG A 78 -10.48 7.89 -6.44
N SER A 79 -10.72 8.82 -7.35
CA SER A 79 -10.48 8.60 -8.78
C SER A 79 -9.00 8.31 -9.09
N HIS A 80 -8.07 8.96 -8.38
CA HIS A 80 -6.64 8.70 -8.54
C HIS A 80 -6.26 7.30 -8.09
N LEU A 81 -6.73 6.89 -6.91
CA LEU A 81 -6.45 5.55 -6.36
C LEU A 81 -6.99 4.46 -7.31
N LEU A 82 -8.24 4.57 -7.75
CA LEU A 82 -8.85 3.59 -8.64
C LEU A 82 -8.20 3.59 -10.03
N ALA A 83 -7.89 4.75 -10.61
CA ALA A 83 -7.19 4.84 -11.88
C ALA A 83 -5.78 4.20 -11.82
N SER A 84 -5.07 4.31 -10.69
CA SER A 84 -3.78 3.66 -10.52
C SER A 84 -3.89 2.13 -10.49
N LEU A 85 -4.99 1.60 -9.92
CA LEU A 85 -5.30 0.18 -9.92
C LEU A 85 -5.63 -0.32 -11.34
N ASP A 86 -6.47 0.39 -12.08
CA ASP A 86 -6.79 0.07 -13.47
C ASP A 86 -5.53 0.12 -14.34
N TRP A 87 -4.69 1.12 -14.15
CA TRP A 87 -3.42 1.25 -14.88
C TRP A 87 -2.47 0.08 -14.61
N LEU A 88 -2.36 -0.38 -13.36
CA LEU A 88 -1.58 -1.58 -13.02
C LEU A 88 -2.12 -2.79 -13.77
N ARG A 89 -3.42 -3.04 -13.69
CA ARG A 89 -4.07 -4.20 -14.34
C ARG A 89 -3.80 -4.24 -15.84
N ASP A 90 -3.85 -3.06 -16.49
CA ASP A 90 -3.62 -2.93 -17.94
C ASP A 90 -2.15 -3.03 -18.34
N ARG A 91 -1.23 -2.68 -17.47
CA ARG A 91 0.17 -2.45 -17.83
C ARG A 91 1.19 -3.36 -17.15
N ALA A 92 0.85 -4.03 -16.04
CA ALA A 92 1.79 -4.86 -15.29
C ALA A 92 2.50 -5.89 -16.19
N GLY A 93 1.77 -6.58 -17.07
CA GLY A 93 2.35 -7.55 -17.98
C GLY A 93 3.41 -6.97 -18.92
N ARG A 94 3.25 -5.74 -19.38
CA ARG A 94 4.25 -5.06 -20.25
C ARG A 94 5.49 -4.61 -19.47
N LEU A 95 5.37 -4.53 -18.15
CA LEU A 95 6.44 -4.14 -17.24
C LEU A 95 7.16 -5.35 -16.63
N GLY A 96 6.77 -6.58 -17.03
CA GLY A 96 7.31 -7.81 -16.48
C GLY A 96 6.65 -8.25 -15.16
N GLY A 97 5.47 -7.71 -14.83
CA GLY A 97 4.65 -8.15 -13.72
C GLY A 97 3.50 -9.05 -14.15
N ASP A 98 2.94 -9.76 -13.20
CA ASP A 98 1.72 -10.56 -13.37
C ASP A 98 0.54 -9.80 -12.72
N PRO A 99 -0.45 -9.31 -13.50
CA PRO A 99 -1.58 -8.56 -12.95
C PRO A 99 -2.51 -9.41 -12.07
N ASP A 100 -2.53 -10.73 -12.27
CA ASP A 100 -3.34 -11.66 -11.46
C ASP A 100 -2.66 -11.97 -10.11
N ARG A 101 -1.37 -11.70 -10.01
CA ARG A 101 -0.56 -11.85 -8.80
C ARG A 101 -0.22 -10.51 -8.21
N THR A 102 -1.26 -9.73 -7.86
CA THR A 102 -1.10 -8.37 -7.35
C THR A 102 -1.37 -8.29 -5.86
N VAL A 103 -0.40 -7.79 -5.10
CA VAL A 103 -0.57 -7.31 -3.72
C VAL A 103 -0.99 -5.84 -3.76
N LEU A 104 -2.10 -5.52 -3.10
CA LEU A 104 -2.48 -4.14 -2.87
C LEU A 104 -1.98 -3.69 -1.49
N ALA A 105 -1.24 -2.61 -1.44
CA ALA A 105 -0.65 -2.13 -0.20
C ALA A 105 -0.83 -0.62 -0.03
N GLY A 106 -0.72 -0.15 1.20
CA GLY A 106 -0.74 1.27 1.48
C GLY A 106 -0.23 1.61 2.86
N TRP A 107 0.22 2.84 3.01
CA TRP A 107 0.67 3.42 4.26
C TRP A 107 -0.28 4.51 4.74
N SER A 108 -0.55 4.56 6.07
CA SER A 108 -1.39 5.60 6.69
C SER A 108 -2.79 5.64 6.05
N ALA A 109 -3.19 6.75 5.43
CA ALA A 109 -4.46 6.88 4.70
C ALA A 109 -4.54 5.90 3.51
N GLY A 110 -3.42 5.60 2.85
CA GLY A 110 -3.33 4.58 1.80
C GLY A 110 -3.63 3.17 2.32
N ALA A 111 -3.29 2.86 3.57
CA ALA A 111 -3.59 1.57 4.19
C ALA A 111 -5.09 1.32 4.31
N GLY A 112 -5.83 2.30 4.82
CA GLY A 112 -7.30 2.22 4.87
C GLY A 112 -7.91 2.09 3.48
N ALA A 113 -7.35 2.78 2.48
CA ALA A 113 -7.80 2.68 1.10
C ALA A 113 -7.57 1.26 0.52
N ALA A 114 -6.39 0.67 0.74
CA ALA A 114 -6.06 -0.66 0.26
C ALA A 114 -6.93 -1.76 0.89
N VAL A 115 -7.07 -1.73 2.22
CA VAL A 115 -7.94 -2.66 2.95
C VAL A 115 -9.39 -2.53 2.52
N GLY A 116 -9.91 -1.29 2.36
CA GLY A 116 -11.27 -1.07 1.90
C GLY A 116 -11.56 -1.71 0.54
N VAL A 117 -10.62 -1.63 -0.42
CA VAL A 117 -10.77 -2.33 -1.71
C VAL A 117 -10.83 -3.84 -1.52
N ALA A 118 -9.92 -4.42 -0.72
CA ALA A 118 -9.85 -5.87 -0.54
C ALA A 118 -11.10 -6.45 0.14
N LEU A 119 -11.69 -5.71 1.10
CA LEU A 119 -12.91 -6.14 1.79
C LEU A 119 -14.17 -6.01 0.92
N ARG A 120 -14.19 -5.06 0.00
CA ARG A 120 -15.32 -4.78 -0.89
C ARG A 120 -15.04 -5.12 -2.35
N ALA A 121 -14.04 -5.97 -2.63
CA ALA A 121 -13.74 -6.40 -4.00
C ALA A 121 -15.02 -6.88 -4.71
N GLY A 122 -15.40 -6.08 -5.70
CA GLY A 122 -16.76 -6.04 -6.20
C GLY A 122 -17.14 -7.09 -7.24
N SER A 123 -18.20 -6.77 -7.99
CA SER A 123 -18.88 -7.62 -8.98
C SER A 123 -18.05 -7.96 -10.23
N ASP A 124 -16.94 -7.29 -10.47
CA ASP A 124 -16.05 -7.50 -11.62
C ASP A 124 -15.01 -8.63 -11.40
N HIS A 125 -15.15 -9.37 -10.32
CA HIS A 125 -14.35 -10.56 -9.97
C HIS A 125 -12.84 -10.34 -9.76
N TRP A 126 -12.28 -9.15 -10.02
CA TRP A 126 -10.88 -8.89 -9.70
C TRP A 126 -10.68 -8.64 -8.20
N ARG A 127 -9.69 -9.31 -7.64
CA ARG A 127 -9.28 -9.15 -6.23
C ARG A 127 -7.76 -9.13 -6.16
N PRO A 128 -7.17 -8.33 -5.27
CA PRO A 128 -5.75 -8.51 -4.97
C PRO A 128 -5.56 -9.88 -4.33
N CYS A 129 -4.44 -10.52 -4.62
CA CYS A 129 -4.12 -11.82 -4.03
C CYS A 129 -3.82 -11.71 -2.53
N ALA A 130 -3.36 -10.55 -2.08
CA ALA A 130 -3.24 -10.18 -0.67
C ALA A 130 -3.31 -8.66 -0.51
N VAL A 131 -3.59 -8.20 0.71
CA VAL A 131 -3.49 -6.78 1.05
C VAL A 131 -2.53 -6.57 2.21
N VAL A 132 -1.69 -5.50 2.14
CA VAL A 132 -0.80 -5.09 3.22
C VAL A 132 -1.14 -3.68 3.68
N GLY A 133 -1.70 -3.56 4.89
CA GLY A 133 -2.02 -2.29 5.52
C GLY A 133 -0.93 -1.85 6.49
N VAL A 134 -0.25 -0.74 6.19
CA VAL A 134 0.89 -0.25 6.98
C VAL A 134 0.50 1.01 7.75
N ALA A 135 0.56 0.97 9.09
CA ALA A 135 0.26 2.08 10.00
C ALA A 135 -1.09 2.77 9.69
N GLY A 136 -2.13 1.98 9.41
CA GLY A 136 -3.41 2.47 8.94
C GLY A 136 -4.41 2.76 10.05
N ARG A 137 -5.37 3.64 9.72
CA ARG A 137 -6.58 3.88 10.50
C ARG A 137 -7.78 3.29 9.76
N TYR A 138 -8.56 2.43 10.43
CA TYR A 138 -9.58 1.61 9.78
C TYR A 138 -11.00 1.89 10.26
N ASP A 139 -11.17 2.75 11.25
CA ASP A 139 -12.45 3.20 11.82
C ASP A 139 -13.00 4.49 11.19
N VAL A 140 -12.43 4.88 10.06
CA VAL A 140 -12.88 6.03 9.24
C VAL A 140 -13.10 5.59 7.79
N ALA A 141 -13.88 6.37 7.04
CA ALA A 141 -14.16 6.07 5.64
C ALA A 141 -12.88 6.01 4.79
N ALA A 142 -12.65 4.86 4.16
CA ALA A 142 -11.55 4.63 3.24
C ALA A 142 -11.66 5.53 2.01
N ARG A 143 -10.54 6.08 1.55
CA ARG A 143 -10.49 7.00 0.41
C ARG A 143 -10.93 6.34 -0.91
N SER A 144 -10.70 5.04 -1.04
CA SER A 144 -11.02 4.27 -2.25
C SER A 144 -12.49 3.88 -2.35
N THR A 145 -13.14 3.50 -1.23
CA THR A 145 -14.50 2.95 -1.22
C THR A 145 -15.54 3.90 -0.63
N GLY A 146 -15.12 4.80 0.25
CA GLY A 146 -16.01 5.66 1.01
C GLY A 146 -16.70 4.96 2.20
N THR A 147 -16.39 3.69 2.46
CA THR A 147 -16.89 2.89 3.57
C THR A 147 -15.85 2.73 4.66
N VAL A 148 -16.26 2.31 5.85
CA VAL A 148 -15.39 2.13 7.01
C VAL A 148 -14.86 0.69 7.01
N PRO A 149 -13.54 0.45 6.81
CA PRO A 149 -13.00 -0.91 6.71
C PRO A 149 -13.27 -1.77 7.95
N LEU A 150 -13.29 -1.21 9.14
CA LEU A 150 -13.60 -1.95 10.36
C LEU A 150 -15.04 -2.47 10.34
N ALA A 151 -16.01 -1.63 9.98
CA ALA A 151 -17.41 -2.06 9.82
C ALA A 151 -17.58 -3.09 8.69
N ASP A 152 -16.89 -2.87 7.55
CA ASP A 152 -16.89 -3.84 6.45
C ASP A 152 -16.30 -5.20 6.89
N ALA A 153 -15.30 -5.21 7.79
CA ALA A 153 -14.75 -6.44 8.34
C ALA A 153 -15.73 -7.19 9.25
N GLU A 154 -16.57 -6.45 9.99
CA GLU A 154 -17.59 -7.00 10.89
C GLU A 154 -18.84 -7.49 10.13
N ASP A 155 -19.29 -6.76 9.11
CA ASP A 155 -20.60 -6.94 8.49
C ASP A 155 -20.59 -7.74 7.17
N LEU A 156 -19.49 -7.71 6.41
CA LEU A 156 -19.44 -8.34 5.10
C LEU A 156 -19.05 -9.83 5.19
N PRO A 157 -19.54 -10.67 4.25
CA PRO A 157 -19.09 -12.06 4.15
C PRO A 157 -17.56 -12.18 4.05
N ALA A 158 -17.02 -13.27 4.56
CA ALA A 158 -15.58 -13.51 4.54
C ALA A 158 -15.01 -13.42 3.11
N SER A 159 -13.99 -12.59 2.94
CA SER A 159 -13.20 -12.54 1.70
C SER A 159 -12.02 -13.51 1.83
N PRO A 160 -11.67 -14.26 0.79
CA PRO A 160 -10.49 -15.12 0.82
C PRO A 160 -9.16 -14.35 0.80
N THR A 161 -9.19 -13.05 0.45
CA THR A 161 -7.98 -12.22 0.36
C THR A 161 -7.32 -12.07 1.74
N PRO A 162 -6.08 -12.56 1.93
CA PRO A 162 -5.34 -12.37 3.18
C PRO A 162 -5.06 -10.90 3.47
N VAL A 163 -5.15 -10.53 4.77
CA VAL A 163 -4.84 -9.17 5.25
C VAL A 163 -3.62 -9.22 6.15
N HIS A 164 -2.55 -8.56 5.74
CA HIS A 164 -1.34 -8.41 6.54
C HIS A 164 -1.25 -6.98 7.04
N LEU A 165 -1.14 -6.80 8.35
CA LEU A 165 -1.02 -5.49 8.98
C LEU A 165 0.40 -5.30 9.52
N VAL A 166 0.96 -4.10 9.33
CA VAL A 166 2.22 -3.69 9.93
C VAL A 166 1.99 -2.38 10.67
N HIS A 167 2.41 -2.30 11.95
CA HIS A 167 2.21 -1.09 12.74
C HIS A 167 3.36 -0.86 13.71
N GLY A 168 3.96 0.33 13.69
CA GLY A 168 5.05 0.67 14.61
C GLY A 168 4.56 0.75 16.05
N THR A 169 5.30 0.12 16.99
CA THR A 169 4.92 0.17 18.42
C THR A 169 5.04 1.57 19.03
N GLY A 170 5.86 2.45 18.43
CA GLY A 170 6.05 3.85 18.81
C GLY A 170 5.24 4.83 17.97
N ASP A 171 4.25 4.36 17.19
CA ASP A 171 3.41 5.23 16.38
C ASP A 171 2.47 6.07 17.25
N THR A 172 2.72 7.38 17.29
CA THR A 172 1.92 8.38 18.02
C THR A 172 0.94 9.13 17.12
N ASP A 173 1.12 9.06 15.80
CA ASP A 173 0.26 9.74 14.82
C ASP A 173 -1.02 8.93 14.56
N VAL A 174 -0.86 7.63 14.38
CA VAL A 174 -1.95 6.67 14.29
C VAL A 174 -1.68 5.54 15.30
N PRO A 175 -2.32 5.53 16.46
CA PRO A 175 -2.06 4.53 17.49
C PRO A 175 -2.33 3.08 17.03
N GLY A 176 -1.45 2.14 17.42
CA GLY A 176 -1.47 0.74 16.98
C GLY A 176 -2.76 -0.03 17.29
N HIS A 177 -3.59 0.47 18.22
CA HIS A 177 -4.89 -0.15 18.51
C HIS A 177 -5.82 -0.20 17.29
N HIS A 178 -5.67 0.69 16.30
CA HIS A 178 -6.46 0.64 15.07
C HIS A 178 -6.20 -0.64 14.26
N SER A 179 -4.93 -1.06 14.16
CA SER A 179 -4.58 -2.33 13.51
C SER A 179 -5.00 -3.55 14.32
N ARG A 180 -4.88 -3.50 15.66
CA ARG A 180 -5.31 -4.62 16.52
C ARG A 180 -6.82 -4.84 16.43
N ARG A 181 -7.63 -3.77 16.51
CA ARG A 181 -9.09 -3.87 16.36
C ARG A 181 -9.51 -4.44 15.01
N LEU A 182 -8.86 -4.02 13.91
CA LEU A 182 -9.16 -4.61 12.60
C LEU A 182 -8.75 -6.08 12.54
N LEU A 183 -7.59 -6.45 13.10
CA LEU A 183 -7.14 -7.84 13.18
C LEU A 183 -8.16 -8.72 13.89
N ASP A 184 -8.66 -8.26 15.05
CA ASP A 184 -9.64 -8.98 15.85
C ASP A 184 -10.94 -9.17 15.05
N ALA A 185 -11.48 -8.10 14.46
CA ALA A 185 -12.69 -8.17 13.63
C ALA A 185 -12.53 -9.13 12.44
N LEU A 186 -11.38 -9.13 11.76
CA LEU A 186 -11.10 -10.05 10.66
C LEU A 186 -11.06 -11.51 11.13
N ARG A 187 -10.41 -11.78 12.25
CA ARG A 187 -10.28 -13.13 12.82
C ARG A 187 -11.60 -13.67 13.34
N ASP A 188 -12.42 -12.82 13.96
CA ASP A 188 -13.75 -13.20 14.44
C ASP A 188 -14.66 -13.65 13.28
N GLN A 189 -14.42 -13.14 12.08
CA GLN A 189 -15.09 -13.55 10.84
C GLN A 189 -14.37 -14.70 10.10
N GLY A 190 -13.35 -15.31 10.69
CA GLY A 190 -12.58 -16.41 10.08
C GLY A 190 -11.73 -16.00 8.89
N ARG A 191 -11.42 -14.69 8.73
CA ARG A 191 -10.60 -14.19 7.61
C ARG A 191 -9.12 -14.38 7.91
N PRO A 192 -8.28 -14.77 6.92
CA PRO A 192 -6.86 -14.87 7.11
C PRO A 192 -6.25 -13.48 7.36
N ALA A 193 -5.76 -13.25 8.58
CA ALA A 193 -5.19 -11.96 8.98
C ALA A 193 -4.00 -12.11 9.93
N SER A 194 -3.01 -11.23 9.76
CA SER A 194 -1.83 -11.14 10.63
C SER A 194 -1.48 -9.70 10.96
N LEU A 195 -0.78 -9.48 12.08
CA LEU A 195 -0.24 -8.19 12.49
C LEU A 195 1.22 -8.36 12.91
N THR A 196 2.07 -7.46 12.42
CA THR A 196 3.49 -7.35 12.79
C THR A 196 3.72 -5.95 13.38
N GLU A 197 4.35 -5.87 14.55
CA GLU A 197 4.53 -4.64 15.28
C GLU A 197 6.03 -4.34 15.54
N PRO A 198 6.77 -3.78 14.55
CA PRO A 198 8.18 -3.43 14.74
C PRO A 198 8.35 -2.25 15.70
N ALA A 199 9.50 -2.19 16.37
CA ALA A 199 9.86 -1.09 17.28
C ALA A 199 10.30 0.15 16.50
N THR A 200 9.34 0.92 16.01
CA THR A 200 9.52 2.15 15.24
C THR A 200 8.27 3.04 15.33
N ASP A 201 8.34 4.23 14.74
CA ASP A 201 7.25 5.20 14.65
C ASP A 201 6.41 5.05 13.35
N HIS A 202 5.49 6.02 13.12
CA HIS A 202 4.58 6.05 11.98
C HIS A 202 5.27 6.02 10.62
N ALA A 203 6.35 6.78 10.44
CA ALA A 203 7.09 6.88 9.19
C ALA A 203 8.16 5.78 9.07
N GLY A 204 8.75 5.34 10.18
CA GLY A 204 9.80 4.34 10.18
C GLY A 204 9.40 2.99 9.61
N VAL A 205 8.11 2.60 9.69
CA VAL A 205 7.61 1.36 9.09
C VAL A 205 7.72 1.33 7.55
N VAL A 206 7.94 2.49 6.92
CA VAL A 206 8.16 2.64 5.47
C VAL A 206 9.55 3.20 5.12
N MET A 207 10.52 3.11 6.02
CA MET A 207 11.88 3.67 5.89
C MET A 207 11.91 5.19 5.75
N ALA A 208 10.93 5.89 6.30
CA ALA A 208 10.85 7.34 6.27
C ALA A 208 10.98 7.96 7.67
N GLU A 209 11.17 9.27 7.70
CA GLU A 209 11.14 10.11 8.88
C GLU A 209 10.51 11.45 8.53
N TYR A 210 9.76 12.06 9.46
CA TYR A 210 9.20 13.38 9.23
C TYR A 210 10.30 14.46 9.33
N ASP A 211 10.39 15.30 8.31
CA ASP A 211 11.29 16.45 8.30
C ASP A 211 10.48 17.75 8.52
N PRO A 212 10.62 18.39 9.70
CA PRO A 212 9.82 19.57 10.02
C PRO A 212 10.18 20.80 9.19
N VAL A 213 11.38 20.83 8.58
CA VAL A 213 11.80 21.93 7.70
C VAL A 213 11.12 21.80 6.33
N LEU A 214 10.98 20.57 5.84
CA LEU A 214 10.30 20.29 4.58
C LEU A 214 8.78 20.19 4.74
N GLY A 215 8.28 20.03 5.97
CA GLY A 215 6.86 19.79 6.26
C GLY A 215 6.34 18.46 5.71
N ARG A 216 7.22 17.48 5.43
CA ARG A 216 6.88 16.20 4.82
C ARG A 216 7.87 15.10 5.23
N CYS A 217 7.52 13.87 4.96
CA CYS A 217 8.43 12.74 5.17
C CYS A 217 9.51 12.67 4.08
N ARG A 218 10.69 12.18 4.49
CA ARG A 218 11.84 11.87 3.63
C ARG A 218 12.42 10.52 4.02
N ARG A 219 13.29 9.96 3.19
CA ARG A 219 14.02 8.71 3.48
C ARG A 219 14.79 8.82 4.79
N SER A 220 14.56 7.90 5.72
CA SER A 220 15.32 7.78 6.96
C SER A 220 16.56 6.89 6.78
N ARG A 221 17.60 7.20 7.55
CA ARG A 221 18.79 6.36 7.72
C ARG A 221 18.90 5.80 9.13
N ALA A 222 17.94 6.10 10.01
CA ALA A 222 17.90 5.59 11.37
C ALA A 222 17.73 4.07 11.36
N GLU A 223 18.50 3.37 12.19
CA GLU A 223 18.56 1.91 12.18
C GLU A 223 17.18 1.26 12.44
N HIS A 224 16.40 1.81 13.39
CA HIS A 224 15.05 1.31 13.66
C HIS A 224 14.13 1.41 12.45
N ALA A 225 14.17 2.53 11.70
CA ALA A 225 13.35 2.75 10.52
C ALA A 225 13.79 1.84 9.36
N VAL A 226 15.10 1.69 9.13
CA VAL A 226 15.63 0.80 8.09
C VAL A 226 15.23 -0.64 8.39
N ARG A 227 15.42 -1.14 9.62
CA ARG A 227 15.03 -2.52 9.98
C ARG A 227 13.53 -2.75 9.84
N ALA A 228 12.70 -1.81 10.31
CA ALA A 228 11.26 -1.92 10.24
C ALA A 228 10.76 -1.91 8.79
N GLY A 229 11.24 -1.01 7.95
CA GLY A 229 10.88 -0.98 6.54
C GLY A 229 11.37 -2.20 5.76
N GLN A 230 12.55 -2.76 6.07
CA GLN A 230 13.00 -4.05 5.54
C GLN A 230 12.06 -5.19 5.94
N GLN A 231 11.55 -5.17 7.15
CA GLN A 231 10.53 -6.14 7.59
C GLN A 231 9.23 -5.95 6.81
N THR A 232 8.77 -4.71 6.61
CA THR A 232 7.60 -4.40 5.79
C THR A 232 7.78 -4.87 4.35
N ALA A 233 8.94 -4.64 3.73
CA ALA A 233 9.25 -5.10 2.37
C ALA A 233 9.23 -6.64 2.25
N ARG A 234 9.75 -7.36 3.26
CA ARG A 234 9.65 -8.83 3.30
C ARG A 234 8.21 -9.31 3.43
N ILE A 235 7.38 -8.63 4.23
CA ILE A 235 5.95 -8.96 4.35
C ILE A 235 5.23 -8.77 3.01
N LEU A 236 5.53 -7.69 2.25
CA LEU A 236 5.00 -7.49 0.90
C LEU A 236 5.36 -8.66 -0.03
N ALA A 237 6.63 -9.10 -0.03
CA ALA A 237 7.08 -10.21 -0.85
C ALA A 237 6.46 -11.56 -0.41
N GLN A 238 6.35 -11.81 0.89
CA GLN A 238 5.70 -13.02 1.44
C GLN A 238 4.21 -13.06 1.13
N ALA A 239 3.51 -11.91 1.22
CA ALA A 239 2.10 -11.79 0.88
C ALA A 239 1.86 -12.17 -0.59
N ALA A 240 2.76 -11.75 -1.49
CA ALA A 240 2.71 -12.13 -2.89
C ALA A 240 2.98 -13.62 -3.14
N ALA A 241 3.84 -14.23 -2.33
CA ALA A 241 4.18 -15.66 -2.49
C ALA A 241 3.10 -16.60 -1.94
N SER A 242 2.35 -16.16 -0.90
CA SER A 242 1.40 -17.00 -0.17
C SER A 242 -0.06 -16.79 -0.61
N GLY A 243 -0.40 -15.59 -1.06
CA GLY A 243 -1.76 -15.20 -1.44
C GLY A 243 -2.06 -15.36 -2.92
N CYS A 244 -1.02 -15.45 -3.74
CA CYS A 244 -1.09 -15.66 -5.17
C CYS A 244 -0.72 -17.11 -5.50
#